data_56a672a13fa44333c2be21d07cacd596
#
_entry.id   56a672a13fa44333c2be21d07cacd596
#
_cell.length_a   1.000
_cell.length_b   1.000
_cell.length_c   1.000
_cell.angle_alpha   90.00
_cell.angle_beta   90.00
_cell.angle_gamma   90.00
#
_symmetry.space_group_name_H-M   'P 1'
#
loop_
_entity.id
_entity.type
_entity.pdbx_description
1 polymer ?
#
loop_
_entity_poly.entity_id
_entity_poly.type
_entity_poly.pdbx_seq_one_letter_code
_entity_poly.pdbx_strand_id
1 'polypeptide(L)'
;MWIRKLTFATVVVLISATPNEAHAGDSIGGSSTSTAGITGNQIMAGIQYGATPGSSGASEDCEWSIAIPHDAHSGNGTAVQKVSGGMTYRLFEYTCLNRTPATTFHWIPQVSTAQLAQQATSVVYDNIPAPWGNFAPPAQRGVVKLGTWFWVNPLMWVPVSATAGIPTPAGYISVTTTATPKKLIFDPGDGALGSGPVTCDGPGLPWIEIFGDRMSSKCMYTYSHSSSMHPTGAFPAKLSVQWHITYTTNLGARGTVGDFTFAARHQIVVREVQALVTN
;
A
#
# COMPACT_ATOMS: atom_id res chain seq x y z
N MET A 1 22.83 -15.83 15.15
CA MET A 1 22.43 -14.43 15.39
C MET A 1 22.68 -13.65 14.10
N TRP A 2 21.68 -13.65 13.20
CA TRP A 2 21.75 -12.98 11.89
C TRP A 2 20.87 -11.77 11.92
N ILE A 3 21.46 -10.61 12.07
CA ILE A 3 20.79 -9.32 11.94
C ILE A 3 20.69 -9.05 10.43
N ARG A 4 19.52 -9.30 9.85
CA ARG A 4 19.21 -8.77 8.51
C ARG A 4 18.92 -7.27 8.67
N LYS A 5 19.83 -6.47 8.17
CA LYS A 5 19.60 -5.03 7.94
C LYS A 5 18.37 -4.90 7.02
N LEU A 6 17.26 -4.34 7.52
CA LEU A 6 16.17 -3.87 6.69
C LEU A 6 16.71 -2.66 5.91
N THR A 7 17.11 -2.89 4.69
CA THR A 7 17.27 -1.83 3.71
C THR A 7 15.86 -1.51 3.22
N PHE A 8 15.37 -0.33 3.52
CA PHE A 8 14.15 0.20 2.90
C PHE A 8 14.45 0.36 1.41
N ALA A 9 14.03 -0.61 0.62
CA ALA A 9 14.11 -0.52 -0.82
C ALA A 9 12.94 0.34 -1.27
N THR A 10 13.24 1.54 -1.75
CA THR A 10 12.32 2.29 -2.60
C THR A 10 12.15 1.47 -3.87
N VAL A 11 11.07 0.70 -3.97
CA VAL A 11 10.77 -0.06 -5.17
C VAL A 11 10.19 0.92 -6.18
N VAL A 12 11.06 1.47 -7.01
CA VAL A 12 10.66 2.06 -8.27
C VAL A 12 10.48 0.90 -9.24
N VAL A 13 9.24 0.53 -9.55
CA VAL A 13 8.95 -0.43 -10.60
C VAL A 13 9.24 0.24 -11.93
N LEU A 14 10.48 0.13 -12.40
CA LEU A 14 10.88 0.48 -13.74
C LEU A 14 10.53 -0.68 -14.66
N ILE A 15 9.44 -0.56 -15.40
CA ILE A 15 9.23 -1.37 -16.60
C ILE A 15 10.04 -0.68 -17.69
N SER A 16 11.14 -1.30 -18.07
CA SER A 16 12.13 -0.78 -19.02
C SER A 16 11.54 -0.50 -20.39
N ALA A 17 11.56 0.78 -20.79
CA ALA A 17 11.62 1.22 -22.17
C ALA A 17 12.66 2.32 -22.28
N THR A 18 13.48 2.23 -23.31
CA THR A 18 14.65 3.02 -23.64
C THR A 18 14.53 4.54 -23.40
N PRO A 19 15.62 5.22 -23.04
CA PRO A 19 15.59 6.56 -22.49
C PRO A 19 15.45 7.64 -23.57
N ASN A 20 14.54 8.59 -23.34
CA ASN A 20 14.70 9.94 -23.79
C ASN A 20 14.43 10.85 -22.60
N GLU A 21 15.39 11.68 -22.31
CA GLU A 21 15.50 12.52 -21.13
C GLU A 21 14.34 13.52 -21.01
N ALA A 22 13.69 13.56 -19.85
CA ALA A 22 12.89 14.69 -19.43
C ALA A 22 13.28 15.05 -17.98
N HIS A 23 13.74 16.28 -17.81
CA HIS A 23 14.20 16.81 -16.53
C HIS A 23 13.09 16.89 -15.50
N ALA A 24 13.37 16.38 -14.32
CA ALA A 24 12.57 16.54 -13.12
C ALA A 24 12.70 17.95 -12.56
N GLY A 25 11.59 18.60 -12.29
CA GLY A 25 11.54 19.86 -11.54
C GLY A 25 11.76 19.64 -10.06
N ASP A 26 12.41 20.59 -9.49
CA ASP A 26 13.09 20.70 -8.22
C ASP A 26 12.21 20.45 -6.97
N SER A 27 12.80 19.80 -5.97
CA SER A 27 12.18 19.46 -4.69
C SER A 27 12.60 20.43 -3.60
N ILE A 28 11.66 20.91 -2.82
CA ILE A 28 11.98 21.57 -1.53
C ILE A 28 11.24 20.85 -0.39
N GLY A 29 12.03 20.32 0.55
CA GLY A 29 11.71 20.16 1.95
C GLY A 29 10.87 18.96 2.39
N GLY A 30 11.51 17.92 2.84
CA GLY A 30 11.18 17.16 4.03
C GLY A 30 9.83 16.44 4.09
N SER A 31 9.57 15.58 3.15
CA SER A 31 8.66 14.42 3.24
C SER A 31 8.90 13.64 1.95
N SER A 32 9.20 12.36 2.03
CA SER A 32 9.44 11.55 0.82
C SER A 32 8.13 11.36 0.05
N THR A 33 7.81 12.34 -0.77
CA THR A 33 6.68 12.31 -1.68
C THR A 33 7.22 11.91 -3.05
N SER A 34 7.01 10.68 -3.47
CA SER A 34 7.21 10.34 -4.87
C SER A 34 5.97 10.80 -5.63
N THR A 35 6.13 11.85 -6.42
CA THR A 35 5.06 12.40 -7.23
C THR A 35 4.82 11.49 -8.44
N ALA A 36 3.57 11.14 -8.71
CA ALA A 36 3.19 10.48 -9.94
C ALA A 36 3.44 11.40 -11.14
N GLY A 37 4.01 10.85 -12.19
CA GLY A 37 4.31 11.57 -13.41
C GLY A 37 4.13 10.70 -14.64
N ILE A 38 4.13 11.32 -15.81
CA ILE A 38 4.27 10.60 -17.08
C ILE A 38 5.73 10.64 -17.49
N THR A 39 6.36 9.47 -17.56
CA THR A 39 7.68 9.31 -18.18
C THR A 39 7.48 8.54 -19.47
N GLY A 40 7.64 9.23 -20.60
CA GLY A 40 7.33 8.66 -21.91
C GLY A 40 5.84 8.35 -22.10
N ASN A 41 5.50 7.11 -22.44
CA ASN A 41 4.12 6.66 -22.68
C ASN A 41 3.49 5.91 -21.50
N GLN A 42 4.03 6.06 -20.27
CA GLN A 42 3.59 5.30 -19.11
C GLN A 42 3.02 6.21 -18.02
N ILE A 43 1.97 5.71 -17.36
CA ILE A 43 1.41 6.30 -16.15
C ILE A 43 2.27 5.82 -14.98
N MET A 44 2.80 6.74 -14.19
CA MET A 44 3.52 6.41 -12.97
C MET A 44 2.67 6.72 -11.75
N ALA A 45 2.66 5.81 -10.79
CA ALA A 45 2.04 6.02 -9.49
C ALA A 45 3.13 6.24 -8.43
N GLY A 46 2.99 7.28 -7.65
CA GLY A 46 3.87 7.58 -6.51
C GLY A 46 3.23 7.17 -5.19
N ILE A 47 4.06 6.80 -4.22
CA ILE A 47 3.63 6.30 -2.91
C ILE A 47 3.86 7.34 -1.83
N GLN A 48 2.88 7.46 -0.92
CA GLN A 48 2.95 8.31 0.26
C GLN A 48 2.54 7.53 1.51
N TYR A 49 3.33 7.64 2.58
CA TYR A 49 3.04 7.08 3.88
C TYR A 49 2.67 8.17 4.88
N GLY A 50 1.51 8.04 5.52
CA GLY A 50 1.14 8.84 6.69
C GLY A 50 0.86 10.33 6.48
N ALA A 51 0.76 10.82 5.24
CA ALA A 51 0.50 12.23 4.96
C ALA A 51 -0.78 12.44 4.13
N THR A 52 -1.40 13.60 4.31
CA THR A 52 -2.51 14.06 3.47
C THR A 52 -1.97 14.47 2.09
N PRO A 53 -2.69 14.18 0.97
CA PRO A 53 -2.23 14.57 -0.35
C PRO A 53 -2.07 16.08 -0.46
N GLY A 54 -0.85 16.54 -0.68
CA GLY A 54 -0.59 17.92 -1.08
C GLY A 54 -0.88 18.08 -2.58
N SER A 55 -1.52 19.17 -2.96
CA SER A 55 -1.67 19.55 -4.36
C SER A 55 -0.30 19.88 -4.97
N SER A 56 0.15 19.09 -5.93
CA SER A 56 1.32 19.47 -6.74
C SER A 56 0.91 20.59 -7.68
N GLY A 57 1.48 21.79 -7.47
CA GLY A 57 1.30 22.93 -8.34
C GLY A 57 1.83 22.63 -9.75
N ALA A 58 1.00 22.86 -10.76
CA ALA A 58 1.45 22.94 -12.14
C ALA A 58 2.34 24.20 -12.28
N SER A 59 3.42 24.10 -13.03
CA SER A 59 4.23 25.27 -13.42
C SER A 59 3.35 26.23 -14.25
N GLU A 60 3.23 27.47 -13.82
CA GLU A 60 2.29 28.46 -14.37
C GLU A 60 2.56 28.88 -15.84
N ASP A 61 3.67 28.46 -16.42
CA ASP A 61 4.12 28.91 -17.75
C ASP A 61 3.90 27.90 -18.89
N CYS A 62 3.25 26.79 -18.62
CA CYS A 62 3.07 25.71 -19.60
C CYS A 62 1.60 25.25 -19.68
N GLU A 63 1.11 25.08 -20.91
CA GLU A 63 -0.27 24.68 -21.17
C GLU A 63 -0.34 23.38 -22.00
N TRP A 64 -1.30 22.53 -21.67
CA TRP A 64 -1.63 21.34 -22.42
C TRP A 64 -2.84 21.60 -23.32
N SER A 65 -2.74 21.27 -24.60
CA SER A 65 -3.85 21.30 -25.55
C SER A 65 -3.96 20.02 -26.36
N ILE A 66 -5.10 19.80 -27.00
CA ILE A 66 -5.30 18.69 -27.92
C ILE A 66 -4.60 19.05 -29.23
N ALA A 67 -3.66 18.21 -29.68
CA ALA A 67 -3.08 18.37 -31.01
C ALA A 67 -4.15 18.16 -32.09
N ILE A 68 -4.23 19.11 -33.03
CA ILE A 68 -5.10 19.02 -34.20
C ILE A 68 -4.31 18.54 -35.43
N PRO A 69 -4.97 17.83 -36.41
CA PRO A 69 -4.27 17.15 -37.49
C PRO A 69 -3.35 17.98 -38.33
N HIS A 70 -3.58 19.30 -38.46
CA HIS A 70 -2.74 20.19 -39.24
C HIS A 70 -1.55 20.77 -38.47
N ASP A 71 -1.53 20.64 -37.15
CA ASP A 71 -0.38 21.09 -36.35
C ASP A 71 0.71 20.01 -36.28
N ALA A 72 0.39 18.78 -36.59
CA ALA A 72 1.33 17.71 -36.78
C ALA A 72 2.05 17.90 -38.15
N HIS A 73 3.09 18.69 -38.18
CA HIS A 73 3.86 19.10 -39.35
C HIS A 73 4.51 17.92 -40.08
N SER A 74 3.76 17.18 -40.84
CA SER A 74 4.26 16.45 -42.00
C SER A 74 3.09 15.98 -42.85
N GLY A 75 3.05 16.39 -44.04
CA GLY A 75 2.12 16.21 -45.14
C GLY A 75 1.45 14.86 -45.42
N ASN A 76 1.26 13.99 -44.45
CA ASN A 76 0.53 12.75 -44.55
C ASN A 76 -0.34 12.59 -43.32
N GLY A 77 -1.48 13.28 -43.25
CA GLY A 77 -2.58 13.05 -42.32
C GLY A 77 -2.22 12.33 -41.03
N THR A 78 -1.45 12.96 -40.18
CA THR A 78 -0.94 12.30 -38.93
C THR A 78 -2.10 12.02 -38.03
N ALA A 79 -2.36 10.74 -37.76
CA ALA A 79 -3.40 10.33 -36.87
C ALA A 79 -3.17 10.93 -35.47
N VAL A 80 -4.09 11.72 -34.97
CA VAL A 80 -4.07 12.26 -33.60
C VAL A 80 -4.49 11.23 -32.54
N GLN A 81 -4.78 10.03 -32.99
CA GLN A 81 -5.09 8.86 -32.14
C GLN A 81 -4.35 7.63 -32.67
N LYS A 82 -3.87 6.80 -31.75
CA LYS A 82 -3.32 5.48 -32.05
C LYS A 82 -3.75 4.46 -31.02
N VAL A 83 -3.78 3.20 -31.41
CA VAL A 83 -3.99 2.06 -30.49
C VAL A 83 -2.67 1.30 -30.38
N SER A 84 -2.20 1.06 -29.16
CA SER A 84 -1.00 0.29 -28.89
C SER A 84 -1.19 -0.49 -27.60
N GLY A 85 -0.88 -1.80 -27.61
CA GLY A 85 -1.04 -2.65 -26.44
C GLY A 85 -2.46 -2.70 -25.87
N GLY A 86 -3.50 -2.59 -26.73
CA GLY A 86 -4.90 -2.57 -26.31
C GLY A 86 -5.39 -1.25 -25.69
N MET A 87 -4.52 -0.24 -25.59
CA MET A 87 -4.87 1.10 -25.12
C MET A 87 -4.96 2.10 -26.27
N THR A 88 -5.94 3.00 -26.19
CA THR A 88 -6.06 4.15 -27.10
C THR A 88 -5.25 5.31 -26.56
N TYR A 89 -4.42 5.89 -27.41
CA TYR A 89 -3.63 7.08 -27.11
C TYR A 89 -4.14 8.24 -27.94
N ARG A 90 -4.10 9.44 -27.39
CA ARG A 90 -4.37 10.68 -28.09
C ARG A 90 -3.13 11.57 -28.05
N LEU A 91 -2.87 12.27 -29.16
CA LEU A 91 -1.77 13.23 -29.26
C LEU A 91 -2.19 14.54 -28.58
N PHE A 92 -1.36 15.01 -27.68
CA PHE A 92 -1.48 16.28 -27.00
C PHE A 92 -0.26 17.14 -27.30
N GLU A 93 -0.49 18.42 -27.33
CA GLU A 93 0.51 19.46 -27.43
C GLU A 93 0.77 20.03 -26.03
N TYR A 94 2.05 20.19 -25.70
CA TYR A 94 2.51 20.83 -24.48
C TYR A 94 3.34 22.04 -24.82
N THR A 95 2.80 23.23 -24.55
CA THR A 95 3.42 24.52 -24.94
C THR A 95 3.87 25.26 -23.69
N CYS A 96 5.14 25.64 -23.67
CA CYS A 96 5.77 26.40 -22.60
C CYS A 96 6.37 27.67 -23.17
N LEU A 97 6.02 28.82 -22.62
CA LEU A 97 6.49 30.12 -23.12
C LEU A 97 8.01 30.31 -22.97
N ASN A 98 8.65 29.65 -22.02
CA ASN A 98 10.05 29.83 -21.65
C ASN A 98 10.95 28.64 -22.01
N ARG A 99 10.54 27.77 -22.96
CA ARG A 99 11.32 26.61 -23.41
C ARG A 99 11.63 26.66 -24.91
N THR A 100 12.70 25.97 -25.28
CA THR A 100 13.05 25.76 -26.69
C THR A 100 13.29 24.27 -26.94
N PRO A 101 12.47 23.60 -27.77
CA PRO A 101 11.30 24.15 -28.50
C PRO A 101 10.16 24.51 -27.53
N ALA A 102 9.41 25.54 -27.84
CA ALA A 102 8.29 26.02 -27.03
C ALA A 102 7.15 24.99 -26.96
N THR A 103 7.01 24.18 -28.00
CA THR A 103 5.94 23.19 -28.15
C THR A 103 6.53 21.79 -28.33
N THR A 104 5.97 20.83 -27.57
CA THR A 104 6.29 19.41 -27.71
C THR A 104 5.02 18.59 -27.84
N PHE A 105 5.08 17.44 -28.55
CA PHE A 105 3.92 16.58 -28.76
C PHE A 105 4.08 15.27 -27.97
N HIS A 106 3.01 14.86 -27.29
CA HIS A 106 3.01 13.70 -26.42
C HIS A 106 1.80 12.81 -26.67
N TRP A 107 2.06 11.49 -26.82
CA TRP A 107 1.01 10.48 -26.87
C TRP A 107 0.55 10.14 -25.47
N ILE A 108 -0.67 10.54 -25.11
CA ILE A 108 -1.23 10.32 -23.78
C ILE A 108 -2.29 9.23 -23.85
N PRO A 109 -2.22 8.19 -22.99
CA PRO A 109 -3.23 7.15 -22.93
C PRO A 109 -4.58 7.73 -22.50
N GLN A 110 -5.64 7.33 -23.18
CA GLN A 110 -7.02 7.67 -22.82
C GLN A 110 -7.49 6.70 -21.77
N VAL A 111 -7.30 7.06 -20.50
CA VAL A 111 -7.69 6.24 -19.34
C VAL A 111 -8.82 6.90 -18.57
N SER A 112 -9.69 6.07 -18.02
CA SER A 112 -10.74 6.53 -17.11
C SER A 112 -10.21 6.73 -15.70
N THR A 113 -10.92 7.50 -14.88
CA THR A 113 -10.62 7.62 -13.44
C THR A 113 -10.64 6.27 -12.72
N ALA A 114 -11.47 5.32 -13.18
CA ALA A 114 -11.50 3.96 -12.66
C ALA A 114 -10.19 3.20 -12.95
N GLN A 115 -9.65 3.34 -14.16
CA GLN A 115 -8.35 2.73 -14.51
C GLN A 115 -7.20 3.37 -13.72
N LEU A 116 -7.22 4.69 -13.50
CA LEU A 116 -6.25 5.35 -12.63
C LEU A 116 -6.36 4.86 -11.19
N ALA A 117 -7.59 4.69 -10.67
CA ALA A 117 -7.81 4.14 -9.34
C ALA A 117 -7.28 2.70 -9.22
N GLN A 118 -7.47 1.86 -10.22
CA GLN A 118 -6.92 0.50 -10.25
C GLN A 118 -5.39 0.50 -10.25
N GLN A 119 -4.75 1.36 -11.03
CA GLN A 119 -3.29 1.50 -11.05
C GLN A 119 -2.76 1.94 -9.67
N ALA A 120 -3.34 2.99 -9.08
CA ALA A 120 -2.97 3.43 -7.75
C ALA A 120 -3.22 2.34 -6.69
N THR A 121 -4.30 1.56 -6.83
CA THR A 121 -4.64 0.49 -5.89
C THR A 121 -3.65 -0.66 -5.96
N SER A 122 -3.19 -1.07 -7.15
CA SER A 122 -2.18 -2.13 -7.26
C SER A 122 -0.88 -1.72 -6.56
N VAL A 123 -0.45 -0.47 -6.74
CA VAL A 123 0.72 0.05 -6.05
C VAL A 123 0.52 0.10 -4.53
N VAL A 124 -0.67 0.47 -4.05
CA VAL A 124 -0.99 0.41 -2.62
C VAL A 124 -0.86 -1.02 -2.08
N TYR A 125 -1.41 -2.03 -2.78
CA TYR A 125 -1.33 -3.43 -2.36
C TYR A 125 0.11 -3.93 -2.22
N ASP A 126 0.96 -3.58 -3.19
CA ASP A 126 2.37 -3.99 -3.20
C ASP A 126 3.18 -3.35 -2.06
N ASN A 127 2.67 -2.27 -1.48
CA ASN A 127 3.34 -1.49 -0.44
C ASN A 127 2.69 -1.58 0.95
N ILE A 128 1.62 -2.34 1.10
CA ILE A 128 1.08 -2.67 2.42
C ILE A 128 2.09 -3.55 3.17
N PRO A 129 2.55 -3.13 4.36
CA PRO A 129 3.53 -3.90 5.12
C PRO A 129 2.94 -5.21 5.63
N ALA A 130 3.73 -6.29 5.60
CA ALA A 130 3.33 -7.55 6.19
C ALA A 130 3.10 -7.39 7.70
N PRO A 131 2.00 -7.93 8.27
CA PRO A 131 1.65 -7.75 9.68
C PRO A 131 2.47 -8.68 10.57
N TRP A 132 3.77 -8.43 10.69
CA TRP A 132 4.62 -9.16 11.63
C TRP A 132 4.18 -8.87 13.05
N GLY A 133 3.61 -9.89 13.69
CA GLY A 133 3.05 -9.80 15.03
C GLY A 133 4.10 -9.95 16.12
N ASN A 134 3.83 -9.29 17.23
CA ASN A 134 4.47 -9.53 18.50
C ASN A 134 3.49 -10.25 19.41
N PHE A 135 4.01 -11.09 20.30
CA PHE A 135 3.23 -11.93 21.21
C PHE A 135 3.79 -11.86 22.62
N ALA A 136 2.90 -11.91 23.59
CA ALA A 136 3.23 -12.12 25.00
C ALA A 136 2.28 -13.15 25.62
N PRO A 137 2.81 -14.33 26.07
CA PRO A 137 4.21 -14.78 25.96
C PRO A 137 4.72 -14.86 24.52
N PRO A 138 6.04 -14.80 24.31
CA PRO A 138 6.63 -14.96 22.97
C PRO A 138 6.13 -16.22 22.26
N ALA A 139 6.02 -16.20 20.94
CA ALA A 139 5.44 -17.27 20.13
C ALA A 139 5.96 -18.69 20.44
N GLN A 140 7.21 -18.81 20.95
CA GLN A 140 7.84 -20.08 21.34
C GLN A 140 7.61 -20.48 22.80
N ARG A 141 6.90 -19.65 23.58
CA ARG A 141 6.73 -19.83 25.03
C ARG A 141 5.27 -19.68 25.48
N GLY A 142 4.30 -19.94 24.61
CA GLY A 142 2.89 -19.96 24.97
C GLY A 142 2.60 -21.02 26.05
N VAL A 143 1.62 -20.74 26.90
CA VAL A 143 1.21 -21.61 28.00
C VAL A 143 -0.29 -21.83 27.92
N VAL A 144 -0.73 -23.07 28.12
CA VAL A 144 -2.16 -23.44 28.18
C VAL A 144 -2.85 -22.67 29.32
N LYS A 145 -4.04 -22.13 29.03
CA LYS A 145 -4.86 -21.33 29.97
C LYS A 145 -4.28 -19.99 30.37
N LEU A 146 -3.13 -19.59 29.80
CA LEU A 146 -2.59 -18.25 29.90
C LEU A 146 -2.95 -17.44 28.66
N GLY A 147 -3.39 -16.20 28.85
CA GLY A 147 -3.74 -15.31 27.73
C GLY A 147 -2.52 -14.96 26.90
N THR A 148 -2.59 -15.23 25.61
CA THR A 148 -1.57 -14.82 24.62
C THR A 148 -2.01 -13.50 24.00
N TRP A 149 -1.33 -12.42 24.36
CA TRP A 149 -1.52 -11.11 23.76
C TRP A 149 -0.89 -11.07 22.39
N PHE A 150 -1.50 -10.33 21.49
CA PHE A 150 -0.95 -10.10 20.15
C PHE A 150 -1.13 -8.63 19.71
N TRP A 151 -0.12 -8.10 19.04
CA TRP A 151 -0.13 -6.74 18.49
C TRP A 151 0.83 -6.63 17.31
N VAL A 152 0.65 -5.60 16.50
CA VAL A 152 1.63 -5.17 15.48
C VAL A 152 2.28 -3.87 15.94
N ASN A 153 3.46 -3.56 15.38
CA ASN A 153 4.12 -2.30 15.69
C ASN A 153 3.19 -1.13 15.32
N PRO A 154 2.85 -0.22 16.24
CA PRO A 154 2.01 0.94 15.95
C PRO A 154 2.50 1.81 14.79
N LEU A 155 3.81 1.86 14.54
CA LEU A 155 4.39 2.56 13.39
C LEU A 155 3.99 1.97 12.03
N MET A 156 3.52 0.72 12.00
CA MET A 156 2.99 0.07 10.81
C MET A 156 1.47 0.26 10.65
N TRP A 157 0.82 0.87 11.63
CA TRP A 157 -0.63 1.12 11.64
C TRP A 157 -0.95 2.50 11.09
N VAL A 158 -0.40 2.80 9.93
CA VAL A 158 -0.57 4.08 9.24
C VAL A 158 -1.17 3.89 7.87
N PRO A 159 -1.95 4.85 7.35
CA PRO A 159 -2.46 4.76 5.98
C PRO A 159 -1.33 4.68 4.96
N VAL A 160 -1.56 3.89 3.91
CA VAL A 160 -0.69 3.78 2.73
C VAL A 160 -1.44 4.36 1.55
N SER A 161 -0.86 5.32 0.85
CA SER A 161 -1.50 5.99 -0.28
C SER A 161 -0.62 5.95 -1.53
N ALA A 162 -1.27 5.83 -2.67
CA ALA A 162 -0.62 5.99 -3.97
C ALA A 162 -1.47 6.88 -4.87
N THR A 163 -0.82 7.69 -5.70
CA THR A 163 -1.48 8.59 -6.63
C THR A 163 -1.07 8.23 -8.06
N ALA A 164 -2.05 8.05 -8.93
CA ALA A 164 -1.86 7.92 -10.36
C ALA A 164 -2.55 9.09 -11.06
N GLY A 165 -1.95 9.60 -12.14
CA GLY A 165 -2.53 10.73 -12.83
C GLY A 165 -2.03 10.90 -14.27
N ILE A 166 -2.75 11.70 -15.01
CA ILE A 166 -2.45 12.06 -16.39
C ILE A 166 -2.71 13.55 -16.63
N PRO A 167 -1.93 14.21 -17.48
CA PRO A 167 -2.28 15.52 -17.99
C PRO A 167 -3.44 15.40 -18.98
N THR A 168 -4.33 16.38 -18.97
CA THR A 168 -5.40 16.54 -19.95
C THR A 168 -5.49 18.01 -20.36
N PRO A 169 -6.20 18.33 -21.44
CA PRO A 169 -6.41 19.73 -21.84
C PRO A 169 -7.16 20.57 -20.79
N ALA A 170 -7.96 19.92 -19.94
CA ALA A 170 -8.68 20.57 -18.83
C ALA A 170 -7.82 20.66 -17.55
N GLY A 171 -6.52 20.36 -17.65
CA GLY A 171 -5.59 20.30 -16.54
C GLY A 171 -5.22 18.86 -16.16
N TYR A 172 -4.52 18.71 -15.05
CA TYR A 172 -4.06 17.41 -14.56
C TYR A 172 -5.20 16.68 -13.85
N ILE A 173 -5.46 15.43 -14.25
CA ILE A 173 -6.41 14.56 -13.56
C ILE A 173 -5.62 13.53 -12.77
N SER A 174 -5.87 13.44 -11.47
CA SER A 174 -5.24 12.47 -10.60
C SER A 174 -6.24 11.75 -9.71
N VAL A 175 -5.91 10.52 -9.35
CA VAL A 175 -6.64 9.68 -8.40
C VAL A 175 -5.66 9.22 -7.34
N THR A 176 -5.94 9.53 -6.09
CA THR A 176 -5.22 9.04 -4.93
C THR A 176 -6.02 7.94 -4.28
N THR A 177 -5.46 6.74 -4.20
CA THR A 177 -6.02 5.61 -3.47
C THR A 177 -5.31 5.50 -2.12
N THR A 178 -6.10 5.33 -1.06
CA THR A 178 -5.61 5.23 0.31
C THR A 178 -6.15 3.97 0.97
N ALA A 179 -5.26 3.10 1.45
CA ALA A 179 -5.58 1.98 2.32
C ALA A 179 -5.38 2.41 3.78
N THR A 180 -6.42 2.27 4.58
CA THR A 180 -6.41 2.60 6.02
C THR A 180 -6.58 1.32 6.82
N PRO A 181 -5.67 0.97 7.76
CA PRO A 181 -5.81 -0.21 8.59
C PRO A 181 -7.00 -0.04 9.56
N LYS A 182 -7.83 -1.07 9.70
CA LYS A 182 -9.05 -1.03 10.51
C LYS A 182 -9.08 -2.04 11.63
N LYS A 183 -8.73 -3.29 11.34
CA LYS A 183 -8.86 -4.39 12.29
C LYS A 183 -7.62 -5.26 12.28
N LEU A 184 -7.23 -5.70 13.47
CA LEU A 184 -6.25 -6.75 13.66
C LEU A 184 -7.01 -8.05 13.96
N ILE A 185 -6.71 -9.13 13.22
CA ILE A 185 -7.42 -10.41 13.28
C ILE A 185 -6.38 -11.49 13.54
N PHE A 186 -6.56 -12.22 14.63
CA PHE A 186 -5.71 -13.35 14.99
C PHE A 186 -6.49 -14.66 14.88
N ASP A 187 -6.08 -15.52 13.97
CA ASP A 187 -6.53 -16.91 13.86
C ASP A 187 -5.52 -17.78 14.61
N PRO A 188 -5.89 -18.43 15.72
CA PRO A 188 -4.97 -19.17 16.57
C PRO A 188 -4.44 -20.45 15.92
N GLY A 189 -5.17 -21.02 14.94
CA GLY A 189 -4.75 -22.22 14.21
C GLY A 189 -4.75 -23.50 15.06
N ASP A 190 -5.37 -23.50 16.25
CA ASP A 190 -5.37 -24.64 17.19
C ASP A 190 -6.45 -25.68 16.89
N GLY A 191 -7.44 -25.36 16.02
CA GLY A 191 -8.51 -26.27 15.65
C GLY A 191 -9.45 -26.67 16.80
N ALA A 192 -9.41 -25.98 17.93
CA ALA A 192 -10.26 -26.29 19.08
C ALA A 192 -11.73 -26.00 18.75
N LEU A 193 -12.64 -26.88 19.24
CA LEU A 193 -14.08 -26.70 19.07
C LEU A 193 -14.52 -25.39 19.71
N GLY A 194 -15.18 -24.55 18.95
CA GLY A 194 -15.62 -23.23 19.42
C GLY A 194 -14.52 -22.16 19.42
N SER A 195 -13.29 -22.48 19.02
CA SER A 195 -12.28 -21.47 18.76
C SER A 195 -12.52 -20.83 17.40
N GLY A 196 -12.31 -19.53 17.34
CA GLY A 196 -12.40 -18.77 16.10
C GLY A 196 -11.43 -17.59 16.13
N PRO A 197 -11.30 -16.88 15.01
CA PRO A 197 -10.46 -15.70 14.97
C PRO A 197 -10.90 -14.64 15.98
N VAL A 198 -9.93 -14.10 16.71
CA VAL A 198 -10.15 -12.94 17.59
C VAL A 198 -9.89 -11.67 16.76
N THR A 199 -10.86 -10.78 16.78
CA THR A 199 -10.77 -9.50 16.08
C THR A 199 -10.74 -8.37 17.09
N CYS A 200 -9.80 -7.44 16.89
CA CYS A 200 -9.73 -6.22 17.70
C CYS A 200 -9.51 -5.00 16.81
N ASP A 201 -9.95 -3.85 17.31
CA ASP A 201 -9.74 -2.57 16.64
C ASP A 201 -8.34 -2.03 16.97
N GLY A 202 -7.68 -1.49 15.94
CA GLY A 202 -6.34 -0.94 16.09
C GLY A 202 -5.21 -1.98 16.07
N PRO A 203 -3.97 -1.54 16.33
CA PRO A 203 -2.75 -2.36 16.21
C PRO A 203 -2.57 -3.38 17.35
N GLY A 204 -3.45 -3.40 18.32
CA GLY A 204 -3.26 -4.10 19.60
C GLY A 204 -2.45 -3.27 20.60
N LEU A 205 -2.54 -3.63 21.87
CA LEU A 205 -1.77 -3.02 22.94
C LEU A 205 -0.51 -3.85 23.20
N PRO A 206 0.70 -3.27 23.12
CA PRO A 206 1.92 -3.96 23.53
C PRO A 206 1.84 -4.37 25.00
N TRP A 207 2.12 -5.63 25.27
CA TRP A 207 2.22 -6.10 26.65
C TRP A 207 3.49 -5.55 27.30
N ILE A 208 3.38 -5.07 28.53
CA ILE A 208 4.50 -4.66 29.39
C ILE A 208 4.37 -5.33 30.76
N GLU A 209 5.49 -5.58 31.42
CA GLU A 209 5.56 -6.35 32.66
C GLU A 209 4.66 -5.83 33.79
N ILE A 210 4.44 -4.52 33.86
CA ILE A 210 3.58 -3.88 34.87
C ILE A 210 2.11 -4.34 34.75
N PHE A 211 1.69 -4.83 33.61
CA PHE A 211 0.32 -5.36 33.42
C PHE A 211 0.09 -6.67 34.17
N GLY A 212 1.15 -7.48 34.32
CA GLY A 212 1.06 -8.83 34.89
C GLY A 212 0.13 -9.77 34.09
N ASP A 213 0.00 -11.01 34.56
CA ASP A 213 -0.76 -12.05 33.86
C ASP A 213 -2.28 -11.94 34.05
N ARG A 214 -2.74 -11.08 34.96
CA ARG A 214 -4.17 -10.90 35.27
C ARG A 214 -4.86 -9.86 34.40
N MET A 215 -4.11 -9.00 33.74
CA MET A 215 -4.69 -8.00 32.87
C MET A 215 -5.21 -8.66 31.59
N SER A 216 -6.37 -8.24 31.13
CA SER A 216 -6.95 -8.70 29.86
C SER A 216 -6.81 -7.64 28.78
N SER A 217 -6.74 -8.07 27.53
CA SER A 217 -6.76 -7.24 26.34
C SER A 217 -7.83 -7.72 25.37
N LYS A 218 -8.41 -6.84 24.59
CA LYS A 218 -9.26 -7.24 23.47
C LYS A 218 -8.48 -8.01 22.39
N CYS A 219 -7.16 -7.76 22.28
CA CYS A 219 -6.24 -8.46 21.39
C CYS A 219 -5.50 -9.57 22.17
N MET A 220 -6.26 -10.56 22.64
CA MET A 220 -5.74 -11.69 23.41
C MET A 220 -6.51 -12.96 23.07
N TYR A 221 -5.82 -14.08 23.00
CA TYR A 221 -6.37 -15.41 22.84
C TYR A 221 -5.85 -16.36 23.92
N THR A 222 -6.68 -17.26 24.42
CA THR A 222 -6.27 -18.24 25.43
C THR A 222 -6.38 -19.66 24.87
N TYR A 223 -5.25 -20.31 24.69
CA TYR A 223 -5.19 -21.70 24.24
C TYR A 223 -5.71 -22.66 25.30
N SER A 224 -6.55 -23.60 24.88
CA SER A 224 -7.17 -24.61 25.77
C SER A 224 -6.32 -25.88 25.94
N HIS A 225 -5.39 -26.14 25.01
CA HIS A 225 -4.53 -27.33 24.99
C HIS A 225 -3.16 -27.02 24.41
N SER A 226 -2.20 -27.92 24.63
CA SER A 226 -0.84 -27.76 24.15
C SER A 226 -0.72 -28.08 22.65
N SER A 227 0.29 -27.50 22.00
CA SER A 227 0.57 -27.77 20.59
C SER A 227 1.41 -29.06 20.37
N SER A 228 1.71 -29.83 21.44
CA SER A 228 2.57 -31.01 21.37
C SER A 228 2.05 -32.11 20.43
N MET A 229 0.71 -32.21 20.28
CA MET A 229 0.06 -33.19 19.38
C MET A 229 -0.04 -32.70 17.94
N HIS A 230 0.25 -31.43 17.67
CA HIS A 230 0.29 -30.93 16.29
C HIS A 230 1.53 -31.47 15.57
N PRO A 231 1.44 -31.85 14.27
CA PRO A 231 2.54 -32.47 13.52
C PRO A 231 3.87 -31.68 13.55
N THR A 232 3.81 -30.35 13.66
CA THR A 232 4.99 -29.47 13.75
C THR A 232 5.36 -29.10 15.20
N GLY A 233 4.61 -29.57 16.20
CA GLY A 233 4.77 -29.15 17.60
C GLY A 233 4.34 -27.69 17.85
N ALA A 234 3.75 -27.02 16.87
CA ALA A 234 3.31 -25.63 16.96
C ALA A 234 2.00 -25.43 16.20
N PHE A 235 1.15 -24.52 16.66
CA PHE A 235 -0.07 -24.14 15.94
C PHE A 235 0.24 -23.18 14.79
N PRO A 236 -0.33 -23.40 13.57
CA PRO A 236 -0.11 -22.56 12.40
C PRO A 236 -1.01 -21.31 12.45
N ALA A 237 -0.74 -20.44 13.42
CA ALA A 237 -1.51 -19.22 13.61
C ALA A 237 -1.32 -18.21 12.47
N LYS A 238 -2.32 -17.34 12.27
CA LYS A 238 -2.25 -16.24 11.32
C LYS A 238 -2.59 -14.93 12.02
N LEU A 239 -1.78 -13.91 11.79
CA LEU A 239 -2.10 -12.54 12.16
C LEU A 239 -2.37 -11.74 10.90
N SER A 240 -3.53 -11.10 10.84
CA SER A 240 -3.99 -10.38 9.65
C SER A 240 -4.38 -8.96 10.01
N VAL A 241 -4.14 -8.04 9.07
CA VAL A 241 -4.69 -6.67 9.15
C VAL A 241 -5.71 -6.51 8.03
N GLN A 242 -6.91 -6.08 8.38
CA GLN A 242 -7.93 -5.67 7.45
C GLN A 242 -7.76 -4.19 7.15
N TRP A 243 -7.63 -3.87 5.87
CA TRP A 243 -7.48 -2.53 5.32
C TRP A 243 -8.75 -2.11 4.62
N HIS A 244 -9.19 -0.88 4.84
CA HIS A 244 -10.28 -0.24 4.09
C HIS A 244 -9.69 0.69 3.03
N ILE A 245 -10.07 0.48 1.76
CA ILE A 245 -9.47 1.17 0.62
C ILE A 245 -10.47 2.13 0.00
N THR A 246 -10.09 3.39 -0.04
CA THR A 246 -10.85 4.48 -0.64
C THR A 246 -10.03 5.20 -1.70
N TYR A 247 -10.71 5.92 -2.57
CA TYR A 247 -10.03 6.81 -3.51
C TYR A 247 -10.64 8.20 -3.51
N THR A 248 -9.82 9.18 -3.88
CA THR A 248 -10.23 10.56 -4.13
C THR A 248 -9.59 11.04 -5.42
N THR A 249 -10.30 11.91 -6.16
CA THR A 249 -9.76 12.58 -7.34
C THR A 249 -9.46 14.04 -7.01
N ASN A 250 -8.53 14.66 -7.73
CA ASN A 250 -8.31 16.11 -7.61
C ASN A 250 -9.52 16.95 -8.06
N LEU A 251 -10.48 16.36 -8.76
CA LEU A 251 -11.76 16.98 -9.15
C LEU A 251 -12.87 16.83 -8.08
N GLY A 252 -12.52 16.28 -6.89
CA GLY A 252 -13.44 16.15 -5.76
C GLY A 252 -14.29 14.88 -5.74
N ALA A 253 -14.26 14.03 -6.77
CA ALA A 253 -14.93 12.74 -6.72
C ALA A 253 -14.22 11.80 -5.73
N ARG A 254 -15.00 11.00 -5.01
CA ARG A 254 -14.49 10.04 -4.02
C ARG A 254 -15.32 8.76 -4.03
N GLY A 255 -14.74 7.67 -3.59
CA GLY A 255 -15.44 6.39 -3.49
C GLY A 255 -14.64 5.36 -2.69
N THR A 256 -15.25 4.18 -2.55
CA THR A 256 -14.63 3.03 -1.88
C THR A 256 -14.25 2.00 -2.93
N VAL A 257 -13.03 1.48 -2.83
CA VAL A 257 -12.56 0.35 -3.64
C VAL A 257 -13.01 -0.95 -3.00
N GLY A 258 -12.92 -1.06 -1.67
CA GLY A 258 -13.30 -2.25 -0.90
C GLY A 258 -12.39 -2.47 0.29
N ASP A 259 -12.51 -3.66 0.88
CA ASP A 259 -11.65 -4.12 1.96
C ASP A 259 -10.62 -5.12 1.44
N PHE A 260 -9.43 -5.08 2.00
CA PHE A 260 -8.33 -5.98 1.71
C PHE A 260 -7.75 -6.51 3.00
N THR A 261 -7.47 -7.82 3.06
CA THR A 261 -6.87 -8.44 4.25
C THR A 261 -5.50 -9.02 3.90
N PHE A 262 -4.48 -8.57 4.60
CA PHE A 262 -3.14 -9.09 4.46
C PHE A 262 -2.73 -9.86 5.73
N ALA A 263 -2.18 -11.08 5.56
CA ALA A 263 -1.89 -12.00 6.64
C ALA A 263 -0.43 -12.41 6.66
N ALA A 264 0.13 -12.53 7.86
CA ALA A 264 1.40 -13.20 8.13
C ALA A 264 1.15 -14.49 8.93
N ARG A 265 1.93 -15.54 8.62
CA ARG A 265 1.86 -16.82 9.34
C ARG A 265 2.86 -16.85 10.48
N HIS A 266 2.42 -17.42 11.61
CA HIS A 266 3.22 -17.58 12.81
C HIS A 266 3.11 -19.02 13.30
N GLN A 267 4.19 -19.54 13.87
CA GLN A 267 4.20 -20.84 14.54
C GLN A 267 4.19 -20.57 16.04
N ILE A 268 3.06 -20.90 16.70
CA ILE A 268 2.87 -20.67 18.13
C ILE A 268 3.05 -21.99 18.89
N VAL A 269 4.11 -22.10 19.67
CA VAL A 269 4.35 -23.24 20.56
C VAL A 269 3.63 -22.98 21.87
N VAL A 270 2.73 -23.90 22.24
CA VAL A 270 1.96 -23.83 23.50
C VAL A 270 2.29 -25.06 24.33
N ARG A 271 2.70 -24.84 25.57
CA ARG A 271 3.08 -25.89 26.52
C ARG A 271 2.13 -25.97 27.66
N GLU A 272 1.97 -27.16 28.21
CA GLU A 272 1.28 -27.39 29.44
C GLU A 272 2.27 -27.33 30.62
N VAL A 273 1.94 -26.58 31.65
CA VAL A 273 2.73 -26.53 32.89
C VAL A 273 2.04 -27.42 33.94
N GLN A 274 2.70 -28.49 34.34
CA GLN A 274 2.25 -29.35 35.42
C GLN A 274 2.97 -28.96 36.70
N ALA A 275 2.21 -28.68 37.75
CA ALA A 275 2.77 -28.53 39.08
C ALA A 275 2.96 -29.94 39.70
N LEU A 276 4.21 -30.34 39.93
CA LEU A 276 4.49 -31.53 40.71
C LEU A 276 4.34 -31.17 42.21
N VAL A 277 3.36 -31.74 42.86
CA VAL A 277 3.28 -31.69 44.32
C VAL A 277 4.24 -32.72 44.86
N THR A 278 5.37 -32.32 45.40
CA THR A 278 6.25 -33.18 46.21
C THR A 278 5.70 -33.18 47.62
N ASN A 279 5.23 -34.34 48.05
CA ASN A 279 4.88 -34.59 49.46
C ASN A 279 6.14 -34.72 50.34
#